data_a2bfe3eb5281e2fd7b7a200b302a6e73
#
_entry.id   a2bfe3eb5281e2fd7b7a200b302a6e73
#
_cell.length_a   1.000
_cell.length_b   1.000
_cell.length_c   1.000
_cell.angle_alpha   90.00
_cell.angle_beta   90.00
_cell.angle_gamma   90.00
#
_symmetry.space_group_name_H-M   'P 1'
#
loop_
_entity.id
_entity.type
_entity.pdbx_description
1 polymer ?
#
loop_
_entity_poly.entity_id
_entity_poly.type
_entity_poly.pdbx_seq_one_letter_code
_entity_poly.pdbx_strand_id
1 'polypeptide(L)'
;MELDGYLYLEGENVSCYNHMNKNSLCTMVQTNKPAEEQAHAVAMQVAAMKPVALSEADVDPKIIEEEKTVAREKTKQEQVQKAVDNALKKAGINPAHVDSEDHMESNMAKGWITAEDVAKAKEIIATVSAEKAASIPAQMLEGIVNGRINKFYKEACLLNQEFIQDSKMTVTDYLKSADKDLTVTAFKRFSLQAD
;
A
#
# COMPACT_ATOMS: atom_id res chain seq x y z
N MET A 1 19.53 23.75 -19.49
CA MET A 1 18.26 24.10 -18.80
C MET A 1 17.29 23.04 -19.23
N GLU A 2 17.14 22.00 -18.42
CA GLU A 2 16.14 20.97 -18.64
C GLU A 2 14.79 21.61 -18.44
N LEU A 3 13.87 21.39 -19.38
CA LEU A 3 12.49 21.75 -19.19
C LEU A 3 11.92 20.76 -18.20
N ASP A 4 11.53 21.22 -17.03
CA ASP A 4 11.03 20.39 -15.93
C ASP A 4 9.72 19.65 -16.27
N GLY A 5 9.30 19.72 -17.54
CA GLY A 5 8.06 19.13 -18.03
C GLY A 5 6.86 20.06 -17.90
N TYR A 6 5.77 19.65 -18.48
CA TYR A 6 4.48 20.34 -18.37
C TYR A 6 3.36 19.31 -18.31
N LEU A 7 2.26 19.71 -17.70
CA LEU A 7 1.05 18.94 -17.63
C LEU A 7 0.13 19.33 -18.77
N TYR A 8 -0.34 18.33 -19.51
CA TYR A 8 -1.27 18.53 -20.60
C TYR A 8 -2.43 17.54 -20.54
N LEU A 9 -3.65 18.07 -20.59
CA LEU A 9 -4.88 17.31 -20.68
C LEU A 9 -5.83 18.09 -21.57
N GLU A 10 -6.16 17.54 -22.73
CA GLU A 10 -7.05 18.16 -23.70
C GLU A 10 -8.47 17.62 -23.56
N GLY A 11 -9.44 18.51 -23.63
CA GLY A 11 -10.84 18.15 -23.61
C GLY A 11 -11.71 19.22 -22.97
N GLU A 12 -13.02 18.95 -22.96
CA GLU A 12 -14.00 19.72 -22.23
C GLU A 12 -14.02 19.31 -20.75
N ASN A 13 -14.53 20.18 -19.88
CA ASN A 13 -14.75 19.92 -18.46
C ASN A 13 -13.46 19.55 -17.68
N VAL A 14 -12.37 20.24 -17.98
CA VAL A 14 -11.09 20.09 -17.27
C VAL A 14 -10.98 21.14 -16.18
N SER A 15 -10.66 20.70 -14.95
CA SER A 15 -10.31 21.57 -13.83
C SER A 15 -8.88 21.33 -13.38
N CYS A 16 -8.22 22.39 -12.95
CA CYS A 16 -6.83 22.37 -12.51
C CYS A 16 -6.70 22.73 -11.03
N TYR A 17 -5.72 22.16 -10.37
CA TYR A 17 -5.31 22.56 -9.04
C TYR A 17 -3.79 22.78 -9.00
N ASN A 18 -3.37 23.94 -8.50
CA ASN A 18 -1.97 24.29 -8.30
C ASN A 18 -1.73 24.46 -6.80
N HIS A 19 -1.02 23.53 -6.22
CA HIS A 19 -0.82 23.50 -4.77
C HIS A 19 -0.03 24.72 -4.29
N MET A 20 -0.64 25.50 -3.39
CA MET A 20 -0.09 26.73 -2.83
C MET A 20 0.37 27.78 -3.85
N ASN A 21 -0.07 27.68 -5.11
CA ASN A 21 0.33 28.54 -6.23
C ASN A 21 1.85 28.60 -6.49
N LYS A 22 2.56 27.50 -6.16
CA LYS A 22 4.02 27.42 -6.30
C LYS A 22 4.50 26.73 -7.58
N ASN A 23 3.59 26.24 -8.41
CA ASN A 23 3.88 25.49 -9.65
C ASN A 23 4.78 24.25 -9.46
N SER A 24 4.96 23.80 -8.23
CA SER A 24 5.77 22.62 -7.90
C SER A 24 4.95 21.33 -7.81
N LEU A 25 3.63 21.46 -7.62
CA LEU A 25 2.68 20.35 -7.61
C LEU A 25 1.39 20.83 -8.26
N CYS A 26 1.10 20.30 -9.44
CA CYS A 26 -0.07 20.64 -10.23
C CYS A 26 -0.84 19.38 -10.61
N THR A 27 -2.15 19.47 -10.62
CA THR A 27 -3.03 18.38 -11.04
C THR A 27 -4.12 18.89 -11.97
N MET A 28 -4.57 18.02 -12.84
CA MET A 28 -5.68 18.27 -13.75
C MET A 28 -6.64 17.09 -13.70
N VAL A 29 -7.92 17.38 -13.69
CA VAL A 29 -9.00 16.38 -13.69
C VAL A 29 -10.00 16.73 -14.76
N GLN A 30 -10.39 15.73 -15.54
CA GLN A 30 -11.45 15.85 -16.53
C GLN A 30 -12.67 15.04 -16.08
N THR A 31 -13.84 15.63 -16.20
CA THR A 31 -15.13 14.98 -15.93
C THR A 31 -15.92 14.76 -17.21
N ASN A 32 -16.85 13.79 -17.19
CA ASN A 32 -17.73 13.50 -18.33
C ASN A 32 -18.82 14.55 -18.55
N LYS A 33 -19.04 15.42 -17.56
CA LYS A 33 -20.03 16.50 -17.58
C LYS A 33 -19.45 17.76 -16.93
N PRO A 34 -20.00 18.97 -17.21
CA PRO A 34 -19.63 20.17 -16.49
C PRO A 34 -19.90 20.03 -14.98
N ALA A 35 -18.85 20.08 -14.16
CA ALA A 35 -18.91 19.96 -12.71
C ALA A 35 -17.63 20.55 -12.09
N GLU A 36 -17.43 21.86 -12.23
CA GLU A 36 -16.18 22.54 -11.88
C GLU A 36 -15.81 22.37 -10.40
N GLU A 37 -16.78 22.52 -9.51
CA GLU A 37 -16.57 22.35 -8.07
C GLU A 37 -16.08 20.94 -7.73
N GLN A 38 -16.75 19.91 -8.25
CA GLN A 38 -16.40 18.51 -8.01
C GLN A 38 -15.06 18.16 -8.66
N ALA A 39 -14.84 18.61 -9.89
CA ALA A 39 -13.58 18.39 -10.59
C ALA A 39 -12.40 19.05 -9.85
N HIS A 40 -12.58 20.26 -9.32
CA HIS A 40 -11.56 20.93 -8.51
C HIS A 40 -11.27 20.19 -7.19
N ALA A 41 -12.31 19.76 -6.49
CA ALA A 41 -12.15 18.96 -5.26
C ALA A 41 -11.40 17.63 -5.52
N VAL A 42 -11.70 16.97 -6.63
CA VAL A 42 -10.98 15.77 -7.05
C VAL A 42 -9.55 16.08 -7.52
N ALA A 43 -9.30 17.24 -8.13
CA ALA A 43 -7.93 17.65 -8.44
C ALA A 43 -7.07 17.84 -7.17
N MET A 44 -7.65 18.35 -6.09
CA MET A 44 -7.00 18.39 -4.77
C MET A 44 -6.76 16.98 -4.19
N GLN A 45 -7.73 16.06 -4.37
CA GLN A 45 -7.57 14.64 -4.02
C GLN A 45 -6.35 14.00 -4.73
N VAL A 46 -6.24 14.21 -6.05
CA VAL A 46 -5.11 13.71 -6.85
C VAL A 46 -3.77 14.25 -6.34
N ALA A 47 -3.72 15.53 -5.96
CA ALA A 47 -2.52 16.13 -5.40
C ALA A 47 -2.10 15.48 -4.08
N ALA A 48 -3.05 15.24 -3.19
CA ALA A 48 -2.82 14.71 -1.84
C ALA A 48 -2.56 13.20 -1.83
N MET A 49 -3.36 12.43 -2.55
CA MET A 49 -3.41 10.97 -2.43
C MET A 49 -2.61 10.22 -3.51
N LYS A 50 -2.07 10.92 -4.50
CA LYS A 50 -1.17 10.36 -5.53
C LYS A 50 -1.72 9.08 -6.20
N PRO A 51 -2.93 9.04 -6.72
CA PRO A 51 -3.44 7.85 -7.37
C PRO A 51 -2.59 7.49 -8.59
N VAL A 52 -2.43 6.20 -8.87
CA VAL A 52 -1.66 5.69 -10.01
C VAL A 52 -2.54 5.36 -11.20
N ALA A 53 -3.83 5.12 -10.97
CA ALA A 53 -4.81 4.80 -11.99
C ALA A 53 -6.17 5.44 -11.67
N LEU A 54 -7.03 5.55 -12.68
CA LEU A 54 -8.39 6.07 -12.52
C LEU A 54 -9.29 5.04 -11.82
N SER A 55 -9.27 3.81 -12.32
CA SER A 55 -10.03 2.67 -11.81
C SER A 55 -9.17 1.40 -11.78
N GLU A 56 -9.72 0.32 -11.22
CA GLU A 56 -9.05 -0.98 -11.18
C GLU A 56 -8.71 -1.51 -12.59
N ALA A 57 -9.57 -1.24 -13.57
CA ALA A 57 -9.37 -1.66 -14.96
C ALA A 57 -8.19 -0.95 -15.65
N ASP A 58 -7.79 0.19 -15.14
CA ASP A 58 -6.72 1.02 -15.71
C ASP A 58 -5.35 0.72 -15.09
N VAL A 59 -5.28 -0.14 -14.07
CA VAL A 59 -4.02 -0.57 -13.47
C VAL A 59 -3.32 -1.57 -14.39
N ASP A 60 -2.04 -1.34 -14.68
CA ASP A 60 -1.25 -2.27 -15.49
C ASP A 60 -1.27 -3.68 -14.85
N PRO A 61 -1.67 -4.73 -15.58
CA PRO A 61 -1.66 -6.11 -15.08
C PRO A 61 -0.31 -6.56 -14.51
N LYS A 62 0.80 -6.03 -15.00
CA LYS A 62 2.14 -6.31 -14.47
C LYS A 62 2.29 -5.82 -13.04
N ILE A 63 1.82 -4.61 -12.76
CA ILE A 63 1.82 -4.04 -11.39
C ILE A 63 1.02 -4.94 -10.46
N ILE A 64 -0.14 -5.42 -10.89
CA ILE A 64 -0.97 -6.33 -10.08
C ILE A 64 -0.26 -7.66 -9.80
N GLU A 65 0.42 -8.25 -10.78
CA GLU A 65 1.17 -9.50 -10.57
C GLU A 65 2.39 -9.31 -9.67
N GLU A 66 3.08 -8.18 -9.78
CA GLU A 66 4.17 -7.79 -8.87
C GLU A 66 3.64 -7.62 -7.44
N GLU A 67 2.55 -6.87 -7.24
CA GLU A 67 1.90 -6.68 -5.95
C GLU A 67 1.43 -8.00 -5.34
N LYS A 68 0.83 -8.91 -6.13
CA LYS A 68 0.45 -10.24 -5.67
C LYS A 68 1.66 -11.07 -5.24
N THR A 69 2.76 -11.00 -5.98
CA THR A 69 4.00 -11.72 -5.65
C THR A 69 4.56 -11.22 -4.32
N VAL A 70 4.71 -9.91 -4.18
CA VAL A 70 5.16 -9.28 -2.92
C VAL A 70 4.21 -9.62 -1.77
N ALA A 71 2.90 -9.56 -2.01
CA ALA A 71 1.89 -9.90 -1.00
C ALA A 71 1.99 -11.36 -0.56
N ARG A 72 2.24 -12.33 -1.49
CA ARG A 72 2.43 -13.75 -1.16
C ARG A 72 3.67 -13.96 -0.32
N GLU A 73 4.80 -13.40 -0.73
CA GLU A 73 6.07 -13.52 0.01
C GLU A 73 5.96 -12.94 1.41
N LYS A 74 5.45 -11.72 1.51
CA LYS A 74 5.26 -11.05 2.79
C LYS A 74 4.30 -11.81 3.71
N THR A 75 3.20 -12.33 3.16
CA THR A 75 2.25 -13.14 3.93
C THR A 75 2.89 -14.44 4.44
N LYS A 76 3.68 -15.12 3.59
CA LYS A 76 4.42 -16.33 4.02
C LYS A 76 5.38 -16.00 5.15
N GLN A 77 6.19 -14.95 5.01
CA GLN A 77 7.13 -14.51 6.05
C GLN A 77 6.42 -14.19 7.37
N GLU A 78 5.32 -13.44 7.33
CA GLU A 78 4.53 -13.10 8.52
C GLU A 78 3.96 -14.35 9.22
N GLN A 79 3.44 -15.32 8.45
CA GLN A 79 2.91 -16.57 8.99
C GLN A 79 4.00 -17.43 9.61
N VAL A 80 5.16 -17.52 8.98
CA VAL A 80 6.33 -18.24 9.52
C VAL A 80 6.83 -17.56 10.79
N GLN A 81 7.03 -16.24 10.75
CA GLN A 81 7.51 -15.48 11.91
C GLN A 81 6.57 -15.63 13.11
N LYS A 82 5.26 -15.52 12.89
CA LYS A 82 4.26 -15.72 13.94
C LYS A 82 4.31 -17.12 14.55
N ALA A 83 4.56 -18.15 13.74
CA ALA A 83 4.69 -19.53 14.24
C ALA A 83 5.97 -19.69 15.07
N VAL A 84 7.08 -19.14 14.60
CA VAL A 84 8.38 -19.13 15.31
C VAL A 84 8.25 -18.40 16.66
N ASP A 85 7.69 -17.18 16.66
CA ASP A 85 7.49 -16.40 17.90
C ASP A 85 6.65 -17.14 18.93
N ASN A 86 5.59 -17.80 18.47
CA ASN A 86 4.74 -18.60 19.35
C ASN A 86 5.48 -19.83 19.91
N ALA A 87 6.30 -20.49 19.10
CA ALA A 87 7.10 -21.64 19.53
C ALA A 87 8.19 -21.24 20.55
N LEU A 88 8.88 -20.11 20.29
CA LEU A 88 9.86 -19.54 21.22
C LEU A 88 9.22 -19.17 22.57
N LYS A 89 8.08 -18.48 22.55
CA LYS A 89 7.33 -18.14 23.77
C LYS A 89 6.91 -19.38 24.57
N LYS A 90 6.46 -20.43 23.89
CA LYS A 90 6.14 -21.73 24.54
C LYS A 90 7.36 -22.41 25.17
N ALA A 91 8.53 -22.19 24.58
CA ALA A 91 9.80 -22.67 25.12
C ALA A 91 10.39 -21.81 26.24
N GLY A 92 9.70 -20.71 26.61
CA GLY A 92 10.13 -19.74 27.62
C GLY A 92 11.19 -18.74 27.13
N ILE A 93 11.38 -18.63 25.81
CA ILE A 93 12.35 -17.74 25.20
C ILE A 93 11.62 -16.51 24.64
N ASN A 94 12.11 -15.30 24.98
CA ASN A 94 11.57 -14.08 24.41
C ASN A 94 12.06 -13.94 22.95
N PRO A 95 11.16 -13.91 21.94
CA PRO A 95 11.55 -13.78 20.54
C PRO A 95 12.46 -12.58 20.25
N ALA A 96 12.23 -11.43 20.89
CA ALA A 96 13.04 -10.23 20.70
C ALA A 96 14.50 -10.37 21.19
N HIS A 97 14.81 -11.39 21.98
CA HIS A 97 16.18 -11.65 22.43
C HIS A 97 16.99 -12.50 21.44
N VAL A 98 16.31 -13.14 20.51
CA VAL A 98 16.88 -14.14 19.60
C VAL A 98 16.49 -13.91 18.13
N ASP A 99 16.05 -12.71 17.79
CA ASP A 99 15.58 -12.32 16.44
C ASP A 99 16.73 -12.10 15.44
N SER A 100 17.96 -11.94 15.92
CA SER A 100 19.17 -11.83 15.12
C SER A 100 20.39 -12.40 15.87
N GLU A 101 21.46 -12.73 15.16
CA GLU A 101 22.70 -13.19 15.79
C GLU A 101 23.29 -12.13 16.70
N ASP A 102 23.30 -10.86 16.27
CA ASP A 102 23.79 -9.73 17.08
C ASP A 102 23.00 -9.58 18.38
N HIS A 103 21.68 -9.77 18.35
CA HIS A 103 20.85 -9.75 19.57
C HIS A 103 21.12 -10.96 20.45
N MET A 104 21.31 -12.15 19.88
CA MET A 104 21.68 -13.34 20.66
C MET A 104 23.00 -13.12 21.41
N GLU A 105 24.05 -12.65 20.73
CA GLU A 105 25.35 -12.39 21.35
C GLU A 105 25.27 -11.28 22.41
N SER A 106 24.63 -10.17 22.10
CA SER A 106 24.45 -9.04 23.02
C SER A 106 23.67 -9.45 24.27
N ASN A 107 22.60 -10.22 24.10
CA ASN A 107 21.76 -10.63 25.22
C ASN A 107 22.40 -11.75 26.07
N MET A 108 23.23 -12.60 25.47
CA MET A 108 24.10 -13.52 26.23
C MET A 108 25.11 -12.73 27.08
N ALA A 109 25.78 -11.74 26.50
CA ALA A 109 26.74 -10.91 27.22
C ALA A 109 26.12 -10.16 28.41
N LYS A 110 24.83 -9.79 28.30
CA LYS A 110 24.05 -9.16 29.37
C LYS A 110 23.51 -10.15 30.39
N GLY A 111 23.64 -11.46 30.16
CA GLY A 111 23.09 -12.52 31.03
C GLY A 111 21.57 -12.67 30.96
N TRP A 112 20.91 -12.12 29.91
CA TRP A 112 19.47 -12.24 29.73
C TRP A 112 19.03 -13.57 29.10
N ILE A 113 19.93 -14.23 28.37
CA ILE A 113 19.75 -15.56 27.81
C ILE A 113 21.03 -16.36 27.99
N THR A 114 20.91 -17.68 27.99
CA THR A 114 22.04 -18.61 28.09
C THR A 114 22.46 -19.17 26.73
N ALA A 115 23.66 -19.78 26.64
CA ALA A 115 24.08 -20.46 25.42
C ALA A 115 23.14 -21.63 25.07
N GLU A 116 22.52 -22.25 26.05
CA GLU A 116 21.52 -23.32 25.87
C GLU A 116 20.23 -22.74 25.25
N ASP A 117 19.78 -21.57 25.73
CA ASP A 117 18.62 -20.85 25.16
C ASP A 117 18.88 -20.50 23.70
N VAL A 118 20.09 -20.04 23.35
CA VAL A 118 20.45 -19.69 21.96
C VAL A 118 20.45 -20.97 21.08
N ALA A 119 21.03 -22.07 21.53
CA ALA A 119 21.03 -23.34 20.78
C ALA A 119 19.60 -23.83 20.53
N LYS A 120 18.76 -23.81 21.57
CA LYS A 120 17.34 -24.19 21.50
C LYS A 120 16.55 -23.23 20.58
N ALA A 121 16.81 -21.95 20.67
CA ALA A 121 16.16 -20.95 19.79
C ALA A 121 16.51 -21.19 18.32
N LYS A 122 17.77 -21.42 17.98
CA LYS A 122 18.21 -21.73 16.61
C LYS A 122 17.53 -22.98 16.06
N GLU A 123 17.42 -24.05 16.87
CA GLU A 123 16.72 -25.28 16.50
C GLU A 123 15.21 -25.01 16.24
N ILE A 124 14.54 -24.30 17.15
CA ILE A 124 13.12 -23.95 17.01
C ILE A 124 12.91 -23.10 15.75
N ILE A 125 13.73 -22.08 15.54
CA ILE A 125 13.63 -21.19 14.37
C ILE A 125 13.76 -22.02 13.08
N ALA A 126 14.79 -22.87 12.98
CA ALA A 126 15.02 -23.68 11.78
C ALA A 126 13.86 -24.65 11.51
N THR A 127 13.47 -25.42 12.53
CA THR A 127 12.45 -26.47 12.39
C THR A 127 11.08 -25.88 12.11
N VAL A 128 10.63 -24.92 12.93
CA VAL A 128 9.30 -24.33 12.81
C VAL A 128 9.17 -23.50 11.53
N SER A 129 10.23 -22.82 11.10
CA SER A 129 10.22 -22.10 9.84
C SER A 129 10.01 -23.02 8.65
N ALA A 130 10.74 -24.14 8.60
CA ALA A 130 10.62 -25.11 7.52
C ALA A 130 9.23 -25.78 7.50
N GLU A 131 8.76 -26.25 8.66
CA GLU A 131 7.44 -26.89 8.79
C GLU A 131 6.31 -25.94 8.43
N LYS A 132 6.36 -24.69 8.94
CA LYS A 132 5.32 -23.71 8.66
C LYS A 132 5.32 -23.28 7.20
N ALA A 133 6.47 -23.01 6.60
CA ALA A 133 6.57 -22.66 5.18
C ALA A 133 5.97 -23.75 4.27
N ALA A 134 6.15 -25.03 4.61
CA ALA A 134 5.59 -26.16 3.87
C ALA A 134 4.08 -26.37 4.11
N SER A 135 3.54 -25.90 5.24
CA SER A 135 2.16 -26.21 5.68
C SER A 135 1.17 -25.08 5.51
N ILE A 136 1.56 -23.94 4.92
CA ILE A 136 0.61 -22.82 4.69
C ILE A 136 -0.41 -23.25 3.62
N PRO A 137 -1.73 -23.30 3.94
CA PRO A 137 -2.74 -23.66 2.97
C PRO A 137 -2.83 -22.62 1.84
N ALA A 138 -2.80 -23.09 0.57
CA ALA A 138 -2.86 -22.22 -0.59
C ALA A 138 -4.10 -21.32 -0.60
N GLN A 139 -5.25 -21.86 -0.22
CA GLN A 139 -6.50 -21.11 -0.15
C GLN A 139 -6.45 -19.96 0.87
N MET A 140 -5.83 -20.19 2.04
CA MET A 140 -5.65 -19.14 3.04
C MET A 140 -4.72 -18.04 2.51
N LEU A 141 -3.62 -18.43 1.87
CA LEU A 141 -2.66 -17.51 1.28
C LEU A 141 -3.32 -16.62 0.21
N GLU A 142 -4.06 -17.22 -0.72
CA GLU A 142 -4.77 -16.49 -1.78
C GLU A 142 -5.85 -15.56 -1.19
N GLY A 143 -6.57 -15.98 -0.16
CA GLY A 143 -7.54 -15.11 0.53
C GLY A 143 -6.91 -13.85 1.11
N ILE A 144 -5.75 -13.97 1.75
CA ILE A 144 -5.02 -12.84 2.31
C ILE A 144 -4.44 -11.96 1.19
N VAL A 145 -3.89 -12.57 0.14
CA VAL A 145 -3.36 -11.84 -1.04
C VAL A 145 -4.46 -11.03 -1.70
N ASN A 146 -5.62 -11.63 -1.94
CA ASN A 146 -6.76 -10.89 -2.52
C ASN A 146 -7.22 -9.73 -1.62
N GLY A 147 -7.22 -9.92 -0.31
CA GLY A 147 -7.49 -8.83 0.63
C GLY A 147 -6.49 -7.67 0.53
N ARG A 148 -5.20 -7.97 0.34
CA ARG A 148 -4.15 -6.97 0.14
C ARG A 148 -4.28 -6.26 -1.21
N ILE A 149 -4.63 -6.97 -2.27
CA ILE A 149 -4.87 -6.39 -3.59
C ILE A 149 -6.10 -5.47 -3.57
N ASN A 150 -7.18 -5.88 -2.90
CA ASN A 150 -8.34 -5.01 -2.71
C ASN A 150 -7.99 -3.72 -1.95
N LYS A 151 -7.11 -3.82 -0.96
CA LYS A 151 -6.59 -2.64 -0.26
C LYS A 151 -5.74 -1.77 -1.19
N PHE A 152 -4.87 -2.38 -1.99
CA PHE A 152 -4.09 -1.68 -3.01
C PHE A 152 -4.99 -0.89 -3.96
N TYR A 153 -6.06 -1.49 -4.50
CA TYR A 153 -7.01 -0.77 -5.36
C TYR A 153 -7.66 0.43 -4.66
N LYS A 154 -8.03 0.29 -3.40
CA LYS A 154 -8.60 1.40 -2.61
C LYS A 154 -7.62 2.56 -2.40
N GLU A 155 -6.34 2.28 -2.37
CA GLU A 155 -5.29 3.29 -2.17
C GLU A 155 -4.79 3.87 -3.51
N ALA A 156 -4.67 3.02 -4.53
CA ALA A 156 -4.04 3.34 -5.81
C ALA A 156 -5.00 3.91 -6.86
N CYS A 157 -6.29 3.55 -6.83
CA CYS A 157 -7.26 3.97 -7.84
C CYS A 157 -8.06 5.18 -7.37
N LEU A 158 -8.02 6.27 -8.13
CA LEU A 158 -8.65 7.53 -7.77
C LEU A 158 -10.12 7.38 -7.37
N LEU A 159 -10.90 6.65 -8.17
CA LEU A 159 -12.34 6.47 -7.94
C LEU A 159 -12.66 5.62 -6.71
N ASN A 160 -11.71 4.80 -6.25
CA ASN A 160 -11.86 3.91 -5.10
C ASN A 160 -11.32 4.53 -3.80
N GLN A 161 -10.52 5.59 -3.87
CA GLN A 161 -9.95 6.25 -2.70
C GLN A 161 -11.04 6.87 -1.81
N GLU A 162 -10.79 6.86 -0.50
CA GLU A 162 -11.59 7.66 0.43
C GLU A 162 -11.42 9.15 0.11
N PHE A 163 -12.53 9.89 0.10
CA PHE A 163 -12.50 11.30 -0.26
C PHE A 163 -11.86 12.12 0.87
N ILE A 164 -10.87 12.94 0.54
CA ILE A 164 -10.07 13.69 1.53
C ILE A 164 -10.88 14.64 2.41
N GLN A 165 -12.02 15.13 1.92
CA GLN A 165 -12.88 16.05 2.66
C GLN A 165 -13.95 15.32 3.49
N ASP A 166 -14.25 14.06 3.17
CA ASP A 166 -15.16 13.19 3.92
C ASP A 166 -14.77 11.72 3.76
N SER A 167 -14.04 11.17 4.73
CA SER A 167 -13.58 9.78 4.72
C SER A 167 -14.69 8.71 4.82
N LYS A 168 -15.96 9.11 4.98
CA LYS A 168 -17.09 8.19 4.99
C LYS A 168 -17.56 7.82 3.59
N MET A 169 -17.07 8.49 2.58
CA MET A 169 -17.42 8.23 1.18
C MET A 169 -16.17 8.09 0.32
N THR A 170 -16.31 7.39 -0.79
CA THR A 170 -15.27 7.34 -1.82
C THR A 170 -15.37 8.55 -2.76
N VAL A 171 -14.35 8.78 -3.57
CA VAL A 171 -14.39 9.78 -4.65
C VAL A 171 -15.59 9.52 -5.57
N THR A 172 -15.87 8.25 -5.90
CA THR A 172 -17.06 7.87 -6.68
C THR A 172 -18.36 8.29 -5.99
N ASP A 173 -18.49 8.05 -4.69
CA ASP A 173 -19.71 8.42 -3.95
C ASP A 173 -19.88 9.92 -3.88
N TYR A 174 -18.79 10.66 -3.70
CA TYR A 174 -18.81 12.12 -3.73
C TYR A 174 -19.31 12.66 -5.07
N LEU A 175 -18.78 12.16 -6.19
CA LEU A 175 -19.21 12.56 -7.52
C LEU A 175 -20.70 12.23 -7.75
N LYS A 176 -21.13 11.01 -7.40
CA LYS A 176 -22.52 10.57 -7.54
C LYS A 176 -23.48 11.32 -6.63
N SER A 177 -23.02 11.89 -5.53
CA SER A 177 -23.86 12.73 -4.68
C SER A 177 -24.27 14.05 -5.35
N ALA A 178 -23.45 14.55 -6.28
CA ALA A 178 -23.76 15.74 -7.07
C ALA A 178 -24.63 15.41 -8.31
N ASP A 179 -24.25 14.37 -9.04
CA ASP A 179 -25.01 13.84 -10.19
C ASP A 179 -24.66 12.34 -10.34
N LYS A 180 -25.68 11.46 -10.37
CA LYS A 180 -25.48 10.00 -10.42
C LYS A 180 -24.67 9.49 -11.61
N ASP A 181 -24.63 10.23 -12.69
CA ASP A 181 -23.88 9.89 -13.89
C ASP A 181 -22.54 10.65 -13.99
N LEU A 182 -22.21 11.46 -12.98
CA LEU A 182 -20.95 12.18 -12.95
C LEU A 182 -19.79 11.26 -12.61
N THR A 183 -18.75 11.31 -13.41
CA THR A 183 -17.50 10.59 -13.16
C THR A 183 -16.30 11.36 -13.71
N VAL A 184 -15.11 10.98 -13.22
CA VAL A 184 -13.84 11.43 -13.78
C VAL A 184 -13.48 10.52 -14.95
N THR A 185 -13.05 11.11 -16.05
CA THR A 185 -12.64 10.39 -17.28
C THR A 185 -11.12 10.37 -17.45
N ALA A 186 -10.42 11.35 -16.90
CA ALA A 186 -8.97 11.41 -16.93
C ALA A 186 -8.42 12.30 -15.80
N PHE A 187 -7.20 12.04 -15.39
CA PHE A 187 -6.45 12.93 -14.52
C PHE A 187 -4.97 12.94 -14.88
N LYS A 188 -4.28 14.00 -14.48
CA LYS A 188 -2.82 14.13 -14.56
C LYS A 188 -2.31 14.75 -13.27
N ARG A 189 -1.13 14.30 -12.84
CA ARG A 189 -0.40 14.86 -11.70
C ARG A 189 1.03 15.12 -12.12
N PHE A 190 1.53 16.30 -11.80
CA PHE A 190 2.92 16.70 -12.01
C PHE A 190 3.49 17.21 -10.69
N SER A 191 4.67 16.71 -10.31
CA SER A 191 5.40 17.16 -9.14
C SER A 191 6.87 17.35 -9.49
N LEU A 192 7.45 18.48 -9.06
CA LEU A 192 8.90 18.73 -9.13
C LEU A 192 9.67 18.06 -7.99
N GLN A 193 8.97 17.58 -6.96
CA GLN A 193 9.57 16.85 -5.87
C GLN A 193 9.58 15.36 -6.21
N ALA A 194 10.69 14.69 -5.90
CA ALA A 194 10.72 13.23 -5.95
C ALA A 194 9.68 12.66 -4.98
N ASP A 195 8.85 11.77 -5.50
CA ASP A 195 7.82 11.08 -4.71
C ASP A 195 8.43 9.99 -3.83
#